data_5c34dbbd8da43b9e137fcfc082fc06fa
#
_entry.id   5c34dbbd8da43b9e137fcfc082fc06fa
#
_cell.length_a   1.000
_cell.length_b   1.000
_cell.length_c   1.000
_cell.angle_alpha   90.00
_cell.angle_beta   90.00
_cell.angle_gamma   90.00
#
_symmetry.space_group_name_H-M   'P 1'
#
loop_
_entity.id
_entity.type
_entity.pdbx_description
1 polymer ?
#
loop_
_entity_poly.entity_id
_entity_poly.type
_entity_poly.pdbx_seq_one_letter_code
_entity_poly.pdbx_strand_id
1 'polypeptide(L)'
;MKIALTTFKTSSIARKIAALVSGLLVGFSLPPWGWWPLSIVGIAIFFAICNLSQNNRESFSLGTLFSIAWFSLGMMWMWWLTAPGYILAVILFSVLHGIAAVIANKFGNTSIARPIAHSLAEVLRFSLPFGGVPLATLPIAMSQSTFADLVSIGGPILTTWFVLQVAAIVTAYFNRRESRAKVLQLFAVISALQVFALVVPSPKPTGDTLRIAIVQGGGPQGVLAINASARDAFDRHLRVTQTLQPTNELDAVLWPENVIDVVDFKSSKEFDEIVGEAQRLNTDFIVGITEDAGPNLFTNAQVVVKPSGEITSRYDKVRRVPFGEYVPSGLRSFLSAIGAPMNRIPSDAVAGKEPAMIQIGATNAAVVISWEAFFAGRANSGVESGGEVLLNPTNGSSYTGTVLQTQQLATNSLRARETGRWTLQAATTGFSAVISPHGEITDRLNIGDAKTLIVDVPLHTGRTIYSLIGDAPIIFALLVVLTAIQAKHKRGRARTGK
;
A
#
# COMPACT_ATOMS: atom_id res chain seq x y z
N MET A 1 22.85 -9.28 -30.87
CA MET A 1 22.94 -8.06 -30.02
C MET A 1 23.18 -6.77 -30.84
N LYS A 2 24.13 -6.69 -31.79
CA LYS A 2 24.35 -5.48 -32.63
C LYS A 2 23.12 -5.07 -33.47
N ILE A 3 22.44 -6.02 -34.12
CA ILE A 3 21.24 -5.75 -34.96
C ILE A 3 20.09 -5.17 -34.11
N ALA A 4 19.82 -5.73 -32.93
CA ALA A 4 18.78 -5.21 -32.02
C ALA A 4 19.08 -3.77 -31.59
N LEU A 5 20.32 -3.43 -31.24
CA LEU A 5 20.74 -2.08 -30.88
C LEU A 5 20.56 -1.08 -32.03
N THR A 6 20.80 -1.51 -33.27
CA THR A 6 20.61 -0.67 -34.46
C THR A 6 19.12 -0.39 -34.69
N THR A 7 18.26 -1.40 -34.55
CA THR A 7 16.80 -1.26 -34.68
C THR A 7 16.22 -0.28 -33.65
N PHE A 8 16.65 -0.35 -32.38
CA PHE A 8 16.22 0.62 -31.37
C PHE A 8 16.68 2.05 -31.63
N LYS A 9 17.83 2.25 -32.25
CA LYS A 9 18.32 3.58 -32.63
C LYS A 9 17.49 4.23 -33.73
N THR A 10 16.98 3.45 -34.67
CA THR A 10 16.33 3.94 -35.89
C THR A 10 14.79 3.92 -35.80
N SER A 11 14.20 2.95 -35.11
CA SER A 11 12.75 2.74 -35.06
C SER A 11 12.11 3.26 -33.78
N SER A 12 11.24 4.28 -33.89
CA SER A 12 10.39 4.77 -32.80
C SER A 12 9.38 3.70 -32.34
N ILE A 13 8.87 2.88 -33.26
CA ILE A 13 7.92 1.81 -32.95
C ILE A 13 8.59 0.75 -32.07
N ALA A 14 9.82 0.33 -32.41
CA ALA A 14 10.55 -0.63 -31.60
C ALA A 14 10.79 -0.12 -30.16
N ARG A 15 11.10 1.18 -30.00
CA ARG A 15 11.25 1.79 -28.67
C ARG A 15 9.94 1.78 -27.88
N LYS A 16 8.80 2.06 -28.53
CA LYS A 16 7.46 2.02 -27.87
C LYS A 16 7.09 0.60 -27.42
N ILE A 17 7.31 -0.40 -28.27
CA ILE A 17 7.08 -1.81 -27.91
C ILE A 17 7.98 -2.21 -26.74
N ALA A 18 9.25 -1.83 -26.78
CA ALA A 18 10.17 -2.13 -25.68
C ALA A 18 9.80 -1.40 -24.38
N ALA A 19 9.20 -0.20 -24.44
CA ALA A 19 8.66 0.49 -23.26
C ALA A 19 7.47 -0.29 -22.66
N LEU A 20 6.54 -0.79 -23.49
CA LEU A 20 5.45 -1.65 -23.00
C LEU A 20 5.97 -2.93 -22.35
N VAL A 21 6.90 -3.63 -23.00
CA VAL A 21 7.53 -4.86 -22.44
C VAL A 21 8.21 -4.54 -21.10
N SER A 22 8.94 -3.43 -21.03
CA SER A 22 9.60 -2.99 -19.78
C SER A 22 8.59 -2.75 -18.66
N GLY A 23 7.45 -2.15 -18.94
CA GLY A 23 6.37 -1.95 -17.98
C GLY A 23 5.72 -3.26 -17.53
N LEU A 24 5.51 -4.21 -18.44
CA LEU A 24 5.04 -5.56 -18.09
C LEU A 24 5.99 -6.27 -17.13
N LEU A 25 7.31 -6.17 -17.34
CA LEU A 25 8.30 -6.72 -16.40
C LEU A 25 8.13 -6.13 -14.99
N VAL A 26 7.90 -4.83 -14.89
CA VAL A 26 7.59 -4.20 -13.59
C VAL A 26 6.26 -4.70 -13.04
N GLY A 27 5.23 -4.85 -13.87
CA GLY A 27 3.96 -5.44 -13.46
C GLY A 27 4.10 -6.84 -12.87
N PHE A 28 4.90 -7.71 -13.49
CA PHE A 28 5.17 -9.06 -12.99
C PHE A 28 6.07 -9.10 -11.74
N SER A 29 6.69 -8.00 -11.36
CA SER A 29 7.40 -7.91 -10.08
C SER A 29 6.45 -7.76 -8.89
N LEU A 30 5.22 -7.36 -9.12
CA LEU A 30 4.19 -7.21 -8.09
C LEU A 30 3.59 -8.57 -7.68
N PRO A 31 3.11 -8.73 -6.44
CA PRO A 31 2.27 -9.86 -6.08
C PRO A 31 0.99 -9.89 -6.94
N PRO A 32 0.48 -11.08 -7.27
CA PRO A 32 0.84 -12.41 -6.77
C PRO A 32 2.09 -13.04 -7.39
N TRP A 33 2.62 -12.50 -8.50
CA TRP A 33 3.82 -13.07 -9.18
C TRP A 33 5.09 -12.91 -8.34
N GLY A 34 5.36 -11.69 -7.82
CA GLY A 34 6.42 -11.43 -6.87
C GLY A 34 7.85 -11.56 -7.43
N TRP A 35 8.03 -11.52 -8.77
CA TRP A 35 9.35 -11.63 -9.40
C TRP A 35 10.10 -10.30 -9.32
N TRP A 36 10.40 -9.86 -8.10
CA TRP A 36 10.95 -8.54 -7.81
C TRP A 36 12.17 -8.11 -8.67
N PRO A 37 13.11 -8.99 -9.11
CA PRO A 37 14.22 -8.55 -9.94
C PRO A 37 13.78 -8.01 -11.31
N LEU A 38 12.60 -8.42 -11.79
CA LEU A 38 12.06 -7.94 -13.07
C LEU A 38 11.76 -6.44 -13.05
N SER A 39 11.49 -5.85 -11.88
CA SER A 39 11.33 -4.39 -11.78
C SER A 39 12.62 -3.66 -12.13
N ILE A 40 13.76 -4.12 -11.61
CA ILE A 40 15.07 -3.51 -11.89
C ILE A 40 15.41 -3.69 -13.37
N VAL A 41 15.21 -4.89 -13.91
CA VAL A 41 15.46 -5.18 -15.34
C VAL A 41 14.55 -4.33 -16.23
N GLY A 42 13.25 -4.31 -15.97
CA GLY A 42 12.27 -3.52 -16.73
C GLY A 42 12.61 -2.04 -16.71
N ILE A 43 12.86 -1.46 -15.53
CA ILE A 43 13.23 -0.05 -15.40
C ILE A 43 14.56 0.25 -16.09
N ALA A 44 15.55 -0.63 -16.01
CA ALA A 44 16.84 -0.44 -16.67
C ALA A 44 16.69 -0.42 -18.20
N ILE A 45 15.89 -1.33 -18.78
CA ILE A 45 15.56 -1.33 -20.20
C ILE A 45 14.82 -0.04 -20.57
N PHE A 46 13.80 0.37 -19.80
CA PHE A 46 13.07 1.61 -20.02
C PHE A 46 14.00 2.83 -20.00
N PHE A 47 14.91 2.93 -19.02
CA PHE A 47 15.88 4.03 -18.97
C PHE A 47 16.86 4.00 -20.14
N ALA A 48 17.27 2.82 -20.59
CA ALA A 48 18.13 2.69 -21.78
C ALA A 48 17.42 3.19 -23.06
N ILE A 49 16.13 2.88 -23.20
CA ILE A 49 15.32 3.33 -24.34
C ILE A 49 15.07 4.84 -24.29
N CYS A 50 14.74 5.40 -23.12
CA CYS A 50 14.60 6.84 -22.93
C CYS A 50 15.88 7.61 -23.28
N ASN A 51 17.07 6.98 -23.15
CA ASN A 51 18.33 7.57 -23.60
C ASN A 51 18.44 7.72 -25.13
N LEU A 52 17.59 7.04 -25.89
CA LEU A 52 17.54 7.09 -27.35
C LEU A 52 16.41 8.00 -27.86
N SER A 53 15.59 8.55 -26.98
CA SER A 53 14.50 9.45 -27.36
C SER A 53 15.04 10.72 -28.03
N GLN A 54 14.40 11.14 -29.12
CA GLN A 54 14.86 12.25 -29.94
C GLN A 54 14.26 13.59 -29.52
N ASN A 55 13.10 13.56 -28.87
CA ASN A 55 12.37 14.78 -28.46
C ASN A 55 11.46 14.51 -27.24
N ASN A 56 10.89 15.59 -26.70
CA ASN A 56 10.04 15.51 -25.52
C ASN A 56 8.74 14.75 -25.77
N ARG A 57 8.18 14.77 -26.99
CA ARG A 57 6.95 14.02 -27.31
C ARG A 57 7.21 12.53 -27.26
N GLU A 58 8.34 12.08 -27.76
CA GLU A 58 8.74 10.69 -27.68
C GLU A 58 9.01 10.27 -26.24
N SER A 59 9.75 11.07 -25.46
CA SER A 59 10.00 10.81 -24.05
C SER A 59 8.69 10.66 -23.28
N PHE A 60 7.74 11.56 -23.49
CA PHE A 60 6.40 11.47 -22.89
C PHE A 60 5.70 10.16 -23.27
N SER A 61 5.68 9.83 -24.58
CA SER A 61 5.05 8.60 -25.06
C SER A 61 5.69 7.34 -24.45
N LEU A 62 7.03 7.28 -24.35
CA LEU A 62 7.74 6.14 -23.75
C LEU A 62 7.42 6.00 -22.27
N GLY A 63 7.44 7.09 -21.50
CA GLY A 63 7.09 7.08 -20.07
C GLY A 63 5.64 6.67 -19.83
N THR A 64 4.72 7.18 -20.65
CA THR A 64 3.29 6.82 -20.56
C THR A 64 3.06 5.34 -20.92
N LEU A 65 3.63 4.84 -22.02
CA LEU A 65 3.46 3.43 -22.44
C LEU A 65 4.08 2.44 -21.45
N PHE A 66 5.26 2.75 -20.92
CA PHE A 66 5.88 1.98 -19.85
C PHE A 66 4.95 1.81 -18.67
N SER A 67 4.38 2.93 -18.20
CA SER A 67 3.53 2.92 -17.00
C SER A 67 2.13 2.39 -17.27
N ILE A 68 1.57 2.53 -18.49
CA ILE A 68 0.32 1.85 -18.87
C ILE A 68 0.49 0.34 -18.66
N ALA A 69 1.55 -0.26 -19.17
CA ALA A 69 1.78 -1.68 -19.04
C ALA A 69 1.97 -2.11 -17.56
N TRP A 70 2.73 -1.32 -16.78
CA TRP A 70 2.93 -1.57 -15.35
C TRP A 70 1.62 -1.51 -14.58
N PHE A 71 0.87 -0.39 -14.67
CA PHE A 71 -0.35 -0.19 -13.90
C PHE A 71 -1.51 -1.05 -14.39
N SER A 72 -1.54 -1.42 -15.68
CA SER A 72 -2.56 -2.34 -16.19
C SER A 72 -2.51 -3.70 -15.50
N LEU A 73 -1.32 -4.25 -15.25
CA LEU A 73 -1.19 -5.50 -14.48
C LEU A 73 -1.39 -5.26 -12.98
N GLY A 74 -0.76 -4.23 -12.42
CA GLY A 74 -0.77 -3.99 -10.98
C GLY A 74 -2.14 -3.61 -10.41
N MET A 75 -3.02 -3.02 -11.22
CA MET A 75 -4.37 -2.60 -10.83
C MET A 75 -5.47 -3.38 -11.55
N MET A 76 -5.17 -4.49 -12.23
CA MET A 76 -6.15 -5.25 -13.04
C MET A 76 -7.38 -5.71 -12.25
N TRP A 77 -7.29 -5.87 -10.95
CA TRP A 77 -8.40 -6.21 -10.07
C TRP A 77 -9.54 -5.16 -10.11
N MET A 78 -9.23 -3.88 -10.39
CA MET A 78 -10.23 -2.81 -10.52
C MET A 78 -11.16 -3.01 -11.72
N TRP A 79 -10.76 -3.79 -12.73
CA TRP A 79 -11.59 -4.06 -13.89
C TRP A 79 -12.95 -4.67 -13.51
N TRP A 80 -12.94 -5.61 -12.57
CA TRP A 80 -14.15 -6.29 -12.11
C TRP A 80 -15.02 -5.40 -11.20
N LEU A 81 -14.42 -4.41 -10.55
CA LEU A 81 -15.13 -3.45 -9.71
C LEU A 81 -15.72 -2.30 -10.55
N THR A 82 -14.88 -1.67 -11.37
CA THR A 82 -15.26 -0.55 -12.24
C THR A 82 -14.30 -0.44 -13.42
N ALA A 83 -14.68 -0.99 -14.58
CA ALA A 83 -13.86 -0.94 -15.78
C ALA A 83 -13.51 0.50 -16.23
N PRO A 84 -14.47 1.48 -16.24
CA PRO A 84 -14.14 2.87 -16.57
C PRO A 84 -13.16 3.50 -15.55
N GLY A 85 -13.34 3.24 -14.25
CA GLY A 85 -12.46 3.73 -13.21
C GLY A 85 -11.04 3.18 -13.34
N TYR A 86 -10.91 1.90 -13.65
CA TYR A 86 -9.63 1.26 -13.94
C TYR A 86 -8.90 1.92 -15.12
N ILE A 87 -9.59 2.10 -16.25
CA ILE A 87 -8.99 2.73 -17.44
C ILE A 87 -8.52 4.16 -17.12
N LEU A 88 -9.37 4.94 -16.45
CA LEU A 88 -9.05 6.32 -16.07
C LEU A 88 -7.84 6.37 -15.12
N ALA A 89 -7.79 5.52 -14.10
CA ALA A 89 -6.68 5.46 -13.15
C ALA A 89 -5.36 5.06 -13.84
N VAL A 90 -5.38 4.03 -14.70
CA VAL A 90 -4.21 3.61 -15.46
C VAL A 90 -3.68 4.75 -16.34
N ILE A 91 -4.56 5.46 -17.06
CA ILE A 91 -4.16 6.58 -17.94
C ILE A 91 -3.60 7.74 -17.09
N LEU A 92 -4.31 8.16 -16.05
CA LEU A 92 -3.94 9.30 -15.21
C LEU A 92 -2.55 9.09 -14.58
N PHE A 93 -2.31 7.95 -13.97
CA PHE A 93 -1.03 7.65 -13.33
C PHE A 93 0.10 7.47 -14.35
N SER A 94 -0.22 6.94 -15.53
CA SER A 94 0.77 6.80 -16.61
C SER A 94 1.20 8.14 -17.18
N VAL A 95 0.32 9.13 -17.24
CA VAL A 95 0.65 10.50 -17.65
C VAL A 95 1.67 11.14 -16.72
N LEU A 96 1.61 10.88 -15.40
CA LEU A 96 2.60 11.39 -14.44
C LEU A 96 4.02 10.88 -14.78
N HIS A 97 4.17 9.62 -15.12
CA HIS A 97 5.46 9.08 -15.55
C HIS A 97 5.87 9.55 -16.96
N GLY A 98 4.92 9.84 -17.84
CA GLY A 98 5.18 10.52 -19.11
C GLY A 98 5.79 11.92 -18.88
N ILE A 99 5.22 12.70 -17.96
CA ILE A 99 5.72 14.00 -17.53
C ILE A 99 7.11 13.86 -16.89
N ALA A 100 7.29 12.88 -16.01
CA ALA A 100 8.59 12.61 -15.37
C ALA A 100 9.70 12.30 -16.39
N ALA A 101 9.39 11.55 -17.45
CA ALA A 101 10.33 11.27 -18.53
C ALA A 101 10.74 12.55 -19.29
N VAL A 102 9.80 13.48 -19.52
CA VAL A 102 10.09 14.79 -20.13
C VAL A 102 10.95 15.66 -19.19
N ILE A 103 10.62 15.70 -17.91
CA ILE A 103 11.39 16.43 -16.90
C ILE A 103 12.82 15.90 -16.87
N ALA A 104 13.01 14.58 -16.75
CA ALA A 104 14.33 13.94 -16.75
C ALA A 104 15.15 14.33 -17.99
N ASN A 105 14.52 14.39 -19.16
CA ASN A 105 15.17 14.77 -20.41
C ASN A 105 15.64 16.25 -20.39
N LYS A 106 14.79 17.16 -19.89
CA LYS A 106 15.13 18.58 -19.74
C LYS A 106 16.27 18.83 -18.74
N PHE A 107 16.41 17.99 -17.74
CA PHE A 107 17.46 18.08 -16.71
C PHE A 107 18.77 17.36 -17.10
N GLY A 108 18.93 17.05 -18.38
CA GLY A 108 20.16 16.45 -18.93
C GLY A 108 20.16 14.94 -18.93
N ASN A 109 19.03 14.28 -18.66
CA ASN A 109 18.84 12.85 -18.80
C ASN A 109 19.91 12.00 -18.09
N THR A 110 20.32 12.43 -16.90
CA THR A 110 21.40 11.82 -16.12
C THR A 110 20.91 10.60 -15.35
N SER A 111 21.85 9.76 -14.92
CA SER A 111 21.59 8.63 -14.01
C SER A 111 21.06 9.03 -12.63
N ILE A 112 21.00 10.32 -12.31
CA ILE A 112 20.46 10.86 -11.06
C ILE A 112 19.12 11.54 -11.29
N ALA A 113 18.99 12.39 -12.32
CA ALA A 113 17.77 13.19 -12.56
C ALA A 113 16.55 12.30 -12.88
N ARG A 114 16.76 11.21 -13.61
CA ARG A 114 15.66 10.32 -14.02
C ARG A 114 15.05 9.55 -12.84
N PRO A 115 15.82 8.86 -11.99
CA PRO A 115 15.27 8.27 -10.77
C PRO A 115 14.47 9.25 -9.93
N ILE A 116 15.00 10.46 -9.71
CA ILE A 116 14.33 11.51 -8.93
C ILE A 116 13.01 11.94 -9.59
N ALA A 117 12.99 12.19 -10.89
CA ALA A 117 11.79 12.63 -11.59
C ALA A 117 10.65 11.59 -11.50
N HIS A 118 10.97 10.30 -11.66
CA HIS A 118 9.99 9.23 -11.52
C HIS A 118 9.58 8.99 -10.06
N SER A 119 10.48 9.18 -9.08
CA SER A 119 10.10 9.16 -7.65
C SER A 119 9.14 10.29 -7.30
N LEU A 120 9.33 11.49 -7.83
CA LEU A 120 8.42 12.61 -7.62
C LEU A 120 7.06 12.39 -8.30
N ALA A 121 7.00 11.65 -9.42
CA ALA A 121 5.74 11.20 -10.00
C ALA A 121 4.98 10.25 -9.05
N GLU A 122 5.69 9.35 -8.34
CA GLU A 122 5.09 8.50 -7.31
C GLU A 122 4.64 9.31 -6.09
N VAL A 123 5.40 10.33 -5.65
CA VAL A 123 4.98 11.25 -4.59
C VAL A 123 3.64 11.91 -4.94
N LEU A 124 3.48 12.38 -6.18
CA LEU A 124 2.21 12.94 -6.63
C LEU A 124 1.09 11.90 -6.62
N ARG A 125 1.36 10.68 -7.08
CA ARG A 125 0.38 9.58 -7.09
C ARG A 125 -0.02 9.14 -5.67
N PHE A 126 0.91 9.20 -4.70
CA PHE A 126 0.63 8.90 -3.29
C PHE A 126 -0.12 10.03 -2.56
N SER A 127 -0.26 11.18 -3.20
CA SER A 127 -0.93 12.35 -2.64
C SER A 127 -2.21 12.75 -3.39
N LEU A 128 -2.30 12.46 -4.68
CA LEU A 128 -3.36 12.91 -5.59
C LEU A 128 -3.79 11.78 -6.54
N PRO A 129 -5.08 11.76 -6.99
CA PRO A 129 -6.23 12.50 -6.44
C PRO A 129 -6.72 11.89 -5.13
N PHE A 130 -7.70 12.51 -4.49
CA PHE A 130 -8.45 12.00 -3.32
C PHE A 130 -7.59 11.60 -2.11
N GLY A 131 -6.43 12.23 -1.94
CA GLY A 131 -5.48 11.87 -0.88
C GLY A 131 -4.50 10.77 -1.25
N GLY A 132 -4.49 10.35 -2.53
CA GLY A 132 -3.53 9.43 -3.10
C GLY A 132 -4.05 8.02 -3.36
N VAL A 133 -3.35 7.30 -4.25
CA VAL A 133 -3.63 5.89 -4.60
C VAL A 133 -2.31 5.10 -4.62
N PRO A 134 -1.78 4.72 -3.45
CA PRO A 134 -0.48 4.04 -3.32
C PRO A 134 -0.56 2.52 -3.58
N LEU A 135 -1.22 2.12 -4.68
CA LEU A 135 -1.31 0.75 -5.17
C LEU A 135 -0.24 0.44 -6.22
N ALA A 136 0.06 -0.83 -6.42
CA ALA A 136 0.99 -1.30 -7.45
C ALA A 136 2.35 -0.56 -7.42
N THR A 137 2.88 -0.29 -6.23
CA THR A 137 4.09 0.49 -6.01
C THR A 137 5.37 -0.35 -6.10
N LEU A 138 6.51 0.28 -6.37
CA LEU A 138 7.80 -0.42 -6.33
C LEU A 138 8.13 -0.98 -4.93
N PRO A 139 7.84 -0.30 -3.81
CA PRO A 139 7.98 -0.92 -2.49
C PRO A 139 7.20 -2.22 -2.33
N ILE A 140 5.95 -2.29 -2.81
CA ILE A 140 5.15 -3.53 -2.80
C ILE A 140 5.85 -4.64 -3.58
N ALA A 141 6.41 -4.32 -4.74
CA ALA A 141 7.20 -5.28 -5.53
C ALA A 141 8.45 -5.77 -4.78
N MET A 142 9.04 -4.92 -3.92
CA MET A 142 10.25 -5.24 -3.15
C MET A 142 9.96 -5.94 -1.81
N SER A 143 8.72 -6.13 -1.41
CA SER A 143 8.34 -6.63 -0.07
C SER A 143 9.03 -7.94 0.34
N GLN A 144 9.39 -8.78 -0.64
CA GLN A 144 10.08 -10.07 -0.45
C GLN A 144 11.60 -9.99 -0.69
N SER A 145 12.15 -8.79 -0.90
CA SER A 145 13.58 -8.57 -1.11
C SER A 145 14.22 -7.91 0.11
N THR A 146 15.55 -7.97 0.20
CA THR A 146 16.31 -7.23 1.22
C THR A 146 16.18 -5.71 1.09
N PHE A 147 15.71 -5.21 -0.06
CA PHE A 147 15.43 -3.78 -0.26
C PHE A 147 14.19 -3.30 0.51
N ALA A 148 13.36 -4.22 0.99
CA ALA A 148 12.22 -3.89 1.83
C ALA A 148 12.63 -3.20 3.14
N ASP A 149 13.84 -3.48 3.69
CA ASP A 149 14.30 -2.89 4.94
C ASP A 149 14.53 -1.37 4.84
N LEU A 150 14.70 -0.84 3.62
CA LEU A 150 14.80 0.60 3.37
C LEU A 150 13.56 1.39 3.86
N VAL A 151 12.40 0.74 3.97
CA VAL A 151 11.19 1.41 4.45
C VAL A 151 11.31 1.85 5.92
N SER A 152 12.13 1.18 6.72
CA SER A 152 12.36 1.54 8.14
C SER A 152 13.16 2.83 8.32
N ILE A 153 13.94 3.24 7.30
CA ILE A 153 14.78 4.45 7.36
C ILE A 153 14.23 5.63 6.56
N GLY A 154 13.49 5.40 5.47
CA GLY A 154 12.99 6.49 4.65
C GLY A 154 11.68 6.19 3.92
N GLY A 155 10.96 5.14 4.33
CA GLY A 155 9.63 4.81 3.87
C GLY A 155 9.53 4.43 2.39
N PRO A 156 8.30 4.45 1.86
CA PRO A 156 8.04 4.02 0.49
C PRO A 156 8.69 4.93 -0.56
N ILE A 157 8.90 6.21 -0.28
CA ILE A 157 9.51 7.14 -1.24
C ILE A 157 11.01 6.86 -1.40
N LEU A 158 11.74 6.64 -0.29
CA LEU A 158 13.15 6.27 -0.35
C LEU A 158 13.34 4.94 -1.08
N THR A 159 12.52 3.93 -0.77
CA THR A 159 12.57 2.62 -1.42
C THR A 159 12.28 2.73 -2.91
N THR A 160 11.30 3.53 -3.32
CA THR A 160 11.00 3.84 -4.72
C THR A 160 12.21 4.43 -5.43
N TRP A 161 12.79 5.50 -4.85
CA TRP A 161 13.98 6.14 -5.41
C TRP A 161 15.16 5.16 -5.50
N PHE A 162 15.38 4.35 -4.48
CA PHE A 162 16.47 3.38 -4.42
C PHE A 162 16.38 2.37 -5.57
N VAL A 163 15.22 1.76 -5.80
CA VAL A 163 14.99 0.79 -6.89
C VAL A 163 15.23 1.45 -8.27
N LEU A 164 14.71 2.66 -8.46
CA LEU A 164 14.93 3.44 -9.67
C LEU A 164 16.43 3.79 -9.85
N GLN A 165 17.14 4.11 -8.76
CA GLN A 165 18.56 4.45 -8.79
C GLN A 165 19.43 3.22 -9.11
N VAL A 166 19.09 2.05 -8.55
CA VAL A 166 19.74 0.77 -8.92
C VAL A 166 19.62 0.53 -10.42
N ALA A 167 18.42 0.64 -10.97
CA ALA A 167 18.18 0.46 -12.40
C ALA A 167 18.93 1.50 -13.26
N ALA A 168 19.05 2.74 -12.77
CA ALA A 168 19.83 3.77 -13.46
C ALA A 168 21.34 3.46 -13.48
N ILE A 169 21.88 2.93 -12.38
CA ILE A 169 23.28 2.49 -12.31
C ILE A 169 23.52 1.34 -13.26
N VAL A 170 22.64 0.33 -13.30
CA VAL A 170 22.70 -0.77 -14.26
C VAL A 170 22.72 -0.24 -15.69
N THR A 171 21.81 0.69 -16.00
CA THR A 171 21.74 1.34 -17.33
C THR A 171 23.02 2.11 -17.68
N ALA A 172 23.57 2.88 -16.73
CA ALA A 172 24.79 3.66 -16.94
C ALA A 172 26.01 2.77 -17.17
N TYR A 173 26.11 1.69 -16.43
CA TYR A 173 27.18 0.70 -16.59
C TYR A 173 27.22 0.09 -17.98
N PHE A 174 26.08 -0.36 -18.51
CA PHE A 174 26.01 -0.98 -19.83
C PHE A 174 26.10 0.02 -20.99
N ASN A 175 25.52 1.21 -20.84
CA ASN A 175 25.51 2.22 -21.90
C ASN A 175 26.79 3.05 -22.00
N ARG A 176 27.69 2.96 -21.02
CA ARG A 176 28.99 3.68 -20.95
C ARG A 176 28.87 5.20 -21.19
N ARG A 177 27.71 5.81 -20.87
CA ARG A 177 27.49 7.25 -21.04
C ARG A 177 28.10 8.10 -19.94
N GLU A 178 28.40 7.48 -18.80
CA GLU A 178 29.01 8.11 -17.64
C GLU A 178 30.38 7.50 -17.35
N SER A 179 31.24 8.24 -16.64
CA SER A 179 32.55 7.74 -16.25
C SER A 179 32.39 6.56 -15.28
N ARG A 180 33.30 5.59 -15.36
CA ARG A 180 33.32 4.45 -14.43
C ARG A 180 33.40 4.90 -12.98
N ALA A 181 34.17 5.95 -12.69
CA ALA A 181 34.30 6.51 -11.36
C ALA A 181 32.94 6.98 -10.79
N LYS A 182 32.12 7.68 -11.61
CA LYS A 182 30.79 8.12 -11.19
C LYS A 182 29.84 6.93 -10.93
N VAL A 183 29.86 5.92 -11.81
CA VAL A 183 29.06 4.71 -11.62
C VAL A 183 29.43 4.00 -10.31
N LEU A 184 30.74 3.86 -10.02
CA LEU A 184 31.24 3.27 -8.79
C LEU A 184 30.87 4.09 -7.54
N GLN A 185 30.94 5.43 -7.63
CA GLN A 185 30.50 6.31 -6.53
C GLN A 185 29.01 6.13 -6.23
N LEU A 186 28.15 6.11 -7.24
CA LEU A 186 26.72 5.88 -7.06
C LEU A 186 26.44 4.50 -6.47
N PHE A 187 27.13 3.47 -6.98
CA PHE A 187 27.04 2.11 -6.45
C PHE A 187 27.46 2.05 -4.96
N ALA A 188 28.57 2.70 -4.60
CA ALA A 188 29.03 2.75 -3.22
C ALA A 188 28.00 3.43 -2.29
N VAL A 189 27.38 4.53 -2.74
CA VAL A 189 26.35 5.26 -1.95
C VAL A 189 25.12 4.37 -1.73
N ILE A 190 24.58 3.73 -2.76
CA ILE A 190 23.40 2.88 -2.57
C ILE A 190 23.73 1.61 -1.77
N SER A 191 24.94 1.04 -1.91
CA SER A 191 25.37 -0.10 -1.11
C SER A 191 25.51 0.29 0.37
N ALA A 192 26.08 1.46 0.66
CA ALA A 192 26.20 1.97 2.03
C ALA A 192 24.80 2.22 2.65
N LEU A 193 23.86 2.77 1.87
CA LEU A 193 22.49 2.98 2.32
C LEU A 193 21.77 1.65 2.61
N GLN A 194 21.96 0.65 1.74
CA GLN A 194 21.40 -0.69 1.96
C GLN A 194 21.98 -1.36 3.21
N VAL A 195 23.30 -1.31 3.38
CA VAL A 195 23.96 -1.85 4.59
C VAL A 195 23.46 -1.13 5.84
N PHE A 196 23.31 0.20 5.78
CA PHE A 196 22.74 0.97 6.90
C PHE A 196 21.33 0.51 7.23
N ALA A 197 20.45 0.28 6.22
CA ALA A 197 19.10 -0.21 6.46
C ALA A 197 19.05 -1.60 7.13
N LEU A 198 20.05 -2.45 6.86
CA LEU A 198 20.14 -3.80 7.45
C LEU A 198 20.65 -3.80 8.89
N VAL A 199 21.44 -2.78 9.28
CA VAL A 199 22.07 -2.75 10.61
C VAL A 199 21.46 -1.72 11.56
N VAL A 200 20.56 -0.85 11.08
CA VAL A 200 19.90 0.13 11.94
C VAL A 200 19.04 -0.58 12.98
N PRO A 201 19.12 -0.19 14.26
CA PRO A 201 18.34 -0.83 15.32
C PRO A 201 16.83 -0.71 15.06
N SER A 202 16.13 -1.83 15.18
CA SER A 202 14.67 -1.87 15.18
C SER A 202 14.10 -1.56 16.57
N PRO A 203 12.84 -1.12 16.67
CA PRO A 203 12.09 -1.08 17.92
C PRO A 203 12.19 -2.39 18.69
N LYS A 204 12.23 -2.30 20.03
CA LYS A 204 12.51 -3.44 20.91
C LYS A 204 11.23 -4.00 21.51
N PRO A 205 11.19 -5.32 21.81
CA PRO A 205 10.10 -5.90 22.57
C PRO A 205 10.07 -5.29 23.99
N THR A 206 8.86 -5.12 24.54
CA THR A 206 8.64 -4.64 25.91
C THR A 206 8.90 -5.72 26.95
N GLY A 207 8.78 -6.97 26.56
CA GLY A 207 8.73 -8.15 27.42
C GLY A 207 7.30 -8.68 27.62
N ASP A 208 6.29 -7.87 27.29
CA ASP A 208 4.88 -8.27 27.35
C ASP A 208 4.43 -8.90 26.03
N THR A 209 3.39 -9.72 26.10
CA THR A 209 2.77 -10.38 24.96
C THR A 209 1.26 -10.13 24.96
N LEU A 210 0.67 -10.09 23.77
CA LEU A 210 -0.78 -10.08 23.55
C LEU A 210 -1.19 -11.42 22.97
N ARG A 211 -2.01 -12.19 23.70
CA ARG A 211 -2.59 -13.43 23.21
C ARG A 211 -3.93 -13.15 22.53
N ILE A 212 -3.96 -13.28 21.22
CA ILE A 212 -5.11 -12.84 20.41
C ILE A 212 -5.57 -13.93 19.45
N ALA A 213 -6.89 -14.04 19.29
CA ALA A 213 -7.51 -14.87 18.27
C ALA A 213 -7.96 -14.01 17.08
N ILE A 214 -7.42 -14.25 15.91
CA ILE A 214 -7.83 -13.62 14.64
C ILE A 214 -8.89 -14.53 14.02
N VAL A 215 -10.10 -14.01 13.81
CA VAL A 215 -11.23 -14.78 13.29
C VAL A 215 -11.43 -14.47 11.80
N GLN A 216 -11.46 -15.49 10.96
CA GLN A 216 -11.85 -15.42 9.57
C GLN A 216 -13.12 -16.24 9.35
N GLY A 217 -14.22 -15.59 8.99
CA GLY A 217 -15.52 -16.25 8.76
C GLY A 217 -15.61 -17.00 7.43
N GLY A 218 -14.71 -16.69 6.49
CA GLY A 218 -14.78 -17.21 5.13
C GLY A 218 -15.96 -16.64 4.32
N GLY A 219 -16.31 -17.30 3.24
CA GLY A 219 -17.47 -16.95 2.42
C GLY A 219 -17.12 -16.53 1.00
N PRO A 220 -18.12 -16.08 0.24
CA PRO A 220 -17.97 -15.74 -1.17
C PRO A 220 -17.14 -14.49 -1.39
N GLN A 221 -16.65 -14.32 -2.63
CA GLN A 221 -15.95 -13.13 -3.10
C GLN A 221 -16.63 -12.50 -4.32
N GLY A 222 -16.30 -11.23 -4.61
CA GLY A 222 -16.77 -10.49 -5.76
C GLY A 222 -18.25 -10.21 -5.71
N VAL A 223 -18.95 -10.36 -6.84
CA VAL A 223 -20.38 -10.06 -6.96
C VAL A 223 -21.23 -10.89 -6.01
N LEU A 224 -20.86 -12.13 -5.73
CA LEU A 224 -21.57 -13.00 -4.78
C LEU A 224 -21.50 -12.46 -3.35
N ALA A 225 -20.38 -11.88 -2.97
CA ALA A 225 -20.22 -11.26 -1.65
C ALA A 225 -21.02 -9.95 -1.53
N ILE A 226 -21.03 -9.14 -2.59
CA ILE A 226 -21.80 -7.87 -2.63
C ILE A 226 -23.31 -8.11 -2.49
N ASN A 227 -23.80 -9.24 -3.00
CA ASN A 227 -25.21 -9.63 -2.95
C ASN A 227 -25.57 -10.45 -1.68
N ALA A 228 -24.60 -10.81 -0.85
CA ALA A 228 -24.86 -11.50 0.42
C ALA A 228 -25.38 -10.50 1.49
N SER A 229 -26.21 -11.00 2.41
CA SER A 229 -26.65 -10.15 3.51
C SER A 229 -25.51 -9.88 4.50
N ALA A 230 -25.52 -8.71 5.14
CA ALA A 230 -24.59 -8.39 6.22
C ALA A 230 -24.68 -9.42 7.36
N ARG A 231 -25.90 -9.87 7.70
CA ARG A 231 -26.14 -10.90 8.71
C ARG A 231 -25.43 -12.23 8.37
N ASP A 232 -25.35 -12.62 7.11
CA ASP A 232 -24.64 -13.85 6.71
C ASP A 232 -23.13 -13.78 7.00
N ALA A 233 -22.52 -12.58 6.84
CA ALA A 233 -21.14 -12.37 7.20
C ALA A 233 -20.94 -12.49 8.72
N PHE A 234 -21.78 -11.84 9.49
CA PHE A 234 -21.78 -11.91 10.96
C PHE A 234 -21.92 -13.37 11.45
N ASP A 235 -22.92 -14.10 10.95
CA ASP A 235 -23.18 -15.48 11.36
C ASP A 235 -22.04 -16.43 11.06
N ARG A 236 -21.32 -16.20 9.96
CA ARG A 236 -20.09 -17.00 9.67
C ARG A 236 -18.99 -16.74 10.69
N HIS A 237 -18.73 -15.46 11.05
CA HIS A 237 -17.73 -15.10 12.03
C HIS A 237 -18.13 -15.60 13.44
N LEU A 238 -19.41 -15.46 13.79
CA LEU A 238 -19.94 -15.96 15.06
C LEU A 238 -19.74 -17.48 15.20
N ARG A 239 -20.11 -18.28 14.16
CA ARG A 239 -19.89 -19.74 14.17
C ARG A 239 -18.43 -20.12 14.35
N VAL A 240 -17.50 -19.41 13.70
CA VAL A 240 -16.07 -19.66 13.87
C VAL A 240 -15.63 -19.26 15.28
N THR A 241 -16.10 -18.14 15.80
CA THR A 241 -15.83 -17.68 17.18
C THR A 241 -16.30 -18.71 18.23
N GLN A 242 -17.45 -19.34 18.01
CA GLN A 242 -18.00 -20.35 18.90
C GLN A 242 -17.14 -21.63 19.00
N THR A 243 -16.18 -21.83 18.13
CA THR A 243 -15.19 -22.92 18.26
C THR A 243 -14.10 -22.62 19.28
N LEU A 244 -13.90 -21.35 19.66
CA LEU A 244 -12.97 -20.95 20.71
C LEU A 244 -13.46 -21.40 22.06
N GLN A 245 -12.51 -21.80 22.94
CA GLN A 245 -12.80 -22.28 24.29
C GLN A 245 -12.34 -21.23 25.32
N PRO A 246 -12.99 -21.11 26.49
CA PRO A 246 -12.53 -20.27 27.58
C PRO A 246 -11.10 -20.56 28.03
N THR A 247 -10.68 -21.83 27.92
CA THR A 247 -9.32 -22.32 28.25
C THR A 247 -8.24 -21.78 27.33
N ASN A 248 -8.58 -21.03 26.26
CA ASN A 248 -7.60 -20.37 25.40
C ASN A 248 -6.90 -19.20 26.10
N GLU A 249 -7.47 -18.64 27.18
CA GLU A 249 -6.92 -17.52 27.95
C GLU A 249 -6.52 -16.35 27.07
N LEU A 250 -7.47 -15.87 26.23
CA LEU A 250 -7.24 -14.82 25.26
C LEU A 250 -7.33 -13.43 25.92
N ASP A 251 -6.43 -12.51 25.53
CA ASP A 251 -6.57 -11.08 25.83
C ASP A 251 -7.60 -10.42 24.93
N ALA A 252 -7.69 -10.85 23.66
CA ALA A 252 -8.67 -10.31 22.73
C ALA A 252 -9.05 -11.30 21.61
N VAL A 253 -10.24 -11.06 21.02
CA VAL A 253 -10.68 -11.66 19.75
C VAL A 253 -10.78 -10.55 18.71
N LEU A 254 -10.10 -10.69 17.58
CA LEU A 254 -10.09 -9.72 16.49
C LEU A 254 -10.97 -10.19 15.33
N TRP A 255 -12.01 -9.43 15.04
CA TRP A 255 -12.84 -9.57 13.85
C TRP A 255 -12.46 -8.55 12.77
N PRO A 256 -12.66 -8.89 11.48
CA PRO A 256 -12.36 -8.03 10.35
C PRO A 256 -13.25 -6.79 10.25
N GLU A 257 -12.94 -5.95 9.24
CA GLU A 257 -13.71 -4.78 8.85
C GLU A 257 -15.12 -5.15 8.36
N ASN A 258 -16.14 -4.34 8.70
CA ASN A 258 -17.51 -4.41 8.15
C ASN A 258 -18.18 -5.79 8.27
N VAL A 259 -17.93 -6.50 9.35
CA VAL A 259 -18.63 -7.76 9.64
C VAL A 259 -20.00 -7.48 10.23
N ILE A 260 -20.15 -6.35 10.89
CA ILE A 260 -21.41 -5.88 11.50
C ILE A 260 -21.85 -4.62 10.75
N ASP A 261 -23.06 -4.68 10.17
CA ASP A 261 -23.68 -3.57 9.43
C ASP A 261 -25.10 -3.36 9.96
N VAL A 262 -25.28 -2.30 10.74
CA VAL A 262 -26.48 -2.02 11.54
C VAL A 262 -26.80 -0.53 11.58
N VAL A 263 -28.02 -0.18 11.97
CA VAL A 263 -28.42 1.23 12.13
C VAL A 263 -27.74 1.87 13.35
N ASP A 264 -27.72 1.17 14.48
CA ASP A 264 -27.04 1.57 15.72
C ASP A 264 -26.50 0.31 16.40
N PHE A 265 -25.18 0.24 16.55
CA PHE A 265 -24.52 -0.96 17.05
C PHE A 265 -24.94 -1.30 18.48
N LYS A 266 -25.00 -0.33 19.36
CA LYS A 266 -25.28 -0.57 20.79
C LYS A 266 -26.70 -1.09 21.07
N SER A 267 -27.64 -0.79 20.20
CA SER A 267 -29.03 -1.25 20.31
C SER A 267 -29.35 -2.46 19.40
N SER A 268 -28.35 -3.03 18.76
CA SER A 268 -28.50 -4.13 17.80
C SER A 268 -28.46 -5.50 18.49
N LYS A 269 -29.09 -6.50 17.84
CA LYS A 269 -28.98 -7.90 18.24
C LYS A 269 -27.53 -8.41 18.13
N GLU A 270 -26.79 -7.93 17.14
CA GLU A 270 -25.39 -8.26 16.93
C GLU A 270 -24.52 -7.86 18.12
N PHE A 271 -24.82 -6.71 18.74
CA PHE A 271 -24.13 -6.28 19.96
C PHE A 271 -24.37 -7.25 21.12
N ASP A 272 -25.64 -7.66 21.37
CA ASP A 272 -25.97 -8.58 22.44
C ASP A 272 -25.26 -9.96 22.22
N GLU A 273 -25.18 -10.42 20.97
CA GLU A 273 -24.50 -11.67 20.62
C GLU A 273 -22.97 -11.55 20.82
N ILE A 274 -22.35 -10.41 20.48
CA ILE A 274 -20.92 -10.15 20.77
C ILE A 274 -20.66 -10.08 22.27
N VAL A 275 -21.51 -9.42 23.04
CA VAL A 275 -21.40 -9.38 24.52
C VAL A 275 -21.52 -10.79 25.10
N GLY A 276 -22.44 -11.60 24.58
CA GLY A 276 -22.58 -13.01 25.00
C GLY A 276 -21.33 -13.82 24.79
N GLU A 277 -20.66 -13.68 23.62
CA GLU A 277 -19.41 -14.35 23.34
C GLU A 277 -18.23 -13.79 24.16
N ALA A 278 -18.19 -12.46 24.37
CA ALA A 278 -17.20 -11.84 25.25
C ALA A 278 -17.30 -12.35 26.69
N GLN A 279 -18.52 -12.49 27.21
CA GLN A 279 -18.79 -13.11 28.52
C GLN A 279 -18.39 -14.59 28.55
N ARG A 280 -18.77 -15.35 27.52
CA ARG A 280 -18.45 -16.79 27.42
C ARG A 280 -16.95 -17.06 27.45
N LEU A 281 -16.16 -16.23 26.75
CA LEU A 281 -14.70 -16.34 26.66
C LEU A 281 -13.97 -15.54 27.75
N ASN A 282 -14.68 -14.64 28.46
CA ASN A 282 -14.13 -13.68 29.41
C ASN A 282 -12.98 -12.85 28.82
N THR A 283 -13.19 -12.29 27.59
CA THR A 283 -12.15 -11.57 26.83
C THR A 283 -12.74 -10.40 26.06
N ASP A 284 -11.91 -9.40 25.72
CA ASP A 284 -12.28 -8.26 24.90
C ASP A 284 -12.51 -8.65 23.44
N PHE A 285 -13.53 -8.08 22.79
CA PHE A 285 -13.81 -8.26 21.38
C PHE A 285 -13.50 -6.98 20.59
N ILE A 286 -12.68 -7.09 19.57
CA ILE A 286 -12.35 -6.02 18.65
C ILE A 286 -13.10 -6.30 17.35
N VAL A 287 -14.17 -5.54 17.08
CA VAL A 287 -15.08 -5.84 15.97
C VAL A 287 -15.20 -4.67 14.99
N GLY A 288 -15.26 -5.01 13.70
CA GLY A 288 -15.46 -4.04 12.62
C GLY A 288 -16.95 -3.81 12.37
N ILE A 289 -17.37 -2.56 12.51
CA ILE A 289 -18.77 -2.14 12.37
C ILE A 289 -18.94 -1.10 11.28
N THR A 290 -20.11 -1.12 10.64
CA THR A 290 -20.70 0.03 9.95
C THR A 290 -22.03 0.34 10.61
N GLU A 291 -22.30 1.63 10.84
CA GLU A 291 -23.55 2.11 11.42
C GLU A 291 -23.96 3.45 10.80
N ASP A 292 -25.26 3.76 10.85
CA ASP A 292 -25.79 5.00 10.30
C ASP A 292 -25.23 6.22 11.04
N ALA A 293 -24.88 7.26 10.29
CA ALA A 293 -24.38 8.53 10.80
C ALA A 293 -25.25 9.72 10.37
N GLY A 294 -26.50 9.45 9.99
CA GLY A 294 -27.46 10.42 9.49
C GLY A 294 -27.93 10.12 8.06
N PRO A 295 -28.73 10.98 7.44
CA PRO A 295 -29.30 10.73 6.12
C PRO A 295 -28.21 10.52 5.04
N ASN A 296 -28.18 9.34 4.44
CA ASN A 296 -27.19 8.93 3.44
C ASN A 296 -25.72 8.99 3.91
N LEU A 297 -25.49 8.83 5.22
CA LEU A 297 -24.17 8.81 5.82
C LEU A 297 -24.03 7.57 6.71
N PHE A 298 -22.81 7.01 6.74
CA PHE A 298 -22.46 5.93 7.66
C PHE A 298 -21.03 6.09 8.20
N THR A 299 -20.73 5.46 9.33
CA THR A 299 -19.37 5.31 9.86
C THR A 299 -18.85 3.91 9.57
N ASN A 300 -17.54 3.78 9.40
CA ASN A 300 -16.81 2.53 9.33
C ASN A 300 -15.79 2.54 10.46
N ALA A 301 -15.95 1.69 11.45
CA ALA A 301 -15.18 1.76 12.69
C ALA A 301 -14.70 0.38 13.17
N GLN A 302 -13.63 0.40 13.97
CA GLN A 302 -13.22 -0.73 14.80
C GLN A 302 -13.45 -0.37 16.25
N VAL A 303 -14.19 -1.20 16.99
CA VAL A 303 -14.57 -0.95 18.39
C VAL A 303 -14.12 -2.08 19.29
N VAL A 304 -13.85 -1.77 20.56
CA VAL A 304 -13.50 -2.75 21.61
C VAL A 304 -14.68 -2.91 22.55
N VAL A 305 -15.24 -4.11 22.61
CA VAL A 305 -16.38 -4.49 23.46
C VAL A 305 -15.88 -5.41 24.57
N LYS A 306 -16.10 -5.01 25.83
CA LYS A 306 -15.76 -5.80 27.01
C LYS A 306 -16.83 -6.83 27.35
N PRO A 307 -16.51 -7.87 28.17
CA PRO A 307 -17.51 -8.77 28.73
C PRO A 307 -18.63 -8.08 29.51
N SER A 308 -18.38 -6.87 30.05
CA SER A 308 -19.40 -6.05 30.70
C SER A 308 -20.44 -5.44 29.75
N GLY A 309 -20.22 -5.50 28.43
CA GLY A 309 -21.00 -4.77 27.44
C GLY A 309 -20.57 -3.31 27.30
N GLU A 310 -19.48 -2.90 27.91
CA GLU A 310 -18.91 -1.56 27.72
C GLU A 310 -18.10 -1.49 26.42
N ILE A 311 -18.31 -0.44 25.61
CA ILE A 311 -17.45 -0.09 24.49
C ILE A 311 -16.37 0.86 25.02
N THR A 312 -15.15 0.36 25.18
CA THR A 312 -14.06 1.09 25.83
C THR A 312 -13.16 1.85 24.88
N SER A 313 -13.16 1.49 23.61
CA SER A 313 -12.35 2.16 22.59
C SER A 313 -13.02 2.07 21.23
N ARG A 314 -12.83 3.12 20.40
CA ARG A 314 -13.36 3.22 19.05
C ARG A 314 -12.37 3.96 18.16
N TYR A 315 -12.14 3.44 16.96
CA TYR A 315 -11.41 4.10 15.89
C TYR A 315 -12.27 4.14 14.64
N ASP A 316 -12.62 5.33 14.17
CA ASP A 316 -13.33 5.55 12.91
C ASP A 316 -12.32 5.71 11.76
N LYS A 317 -12.57 5.00 10.65
CA LYS A 317 -11.73 5.01 9.47
C LYS A 317 -11.54 6.41 8.90
N VAL A 318 -10.30 6.84 8.75
CA VAL A 318 -9.93 8.17 8.24
C VAL A 318 -9.78 8.17 6.72
N ARG A 319 -9.09 7.14 6.15
CA ARG A 319 -8.85 7.03 4.72
C ARG A 319 -9.94 6.18 4.05
N ARG A 320 -10.97 6.86 3.58
CA ARG A 320 -12.10 6.22 2.89
C ARG A 320 -11.72 5.83 1.47
N VAL A 321 -12.33 4.76 0.95
CA VAL A 321 -12.12 4.29 -0.43
C VAL A 321 -12.91 5.16 -1.41
N PRO A 322 -12.25 5.93 -2.29
CA PRO A 322 -12.94 6.70 -3.31
C PRO A 322 -13.76 5.78 -4.23
N PHE A 323 -15.01 6.17 -4.52
CA PHE A 323 -15.97 5.41 -5.33
C PHE A 323 -16.33 4.01 -4.79
N GLY A 324 -15.93 3.70 -3.57
CA GLY A 324 -16.34 2.51 -2.84
C GLY A 324 -17.12 2.88 -1.58
N GLU A 325 -16.59 3.81 -0.79
CA GLU A 325 -17.18 4.26 0.47
C GLU A 325 -17.72 5.69 0.40
N TYR A 326 -17.34 6.47 -0.61
CA TYR A 326 -17.88 7.82 -0.83
C TYR A 326 -17.67 8.26 -2.28
N VAL A 327 -18.47 9.21 -2.71
CA VAL A 327 -18.26 9.92 -3.98
C VAL A 327 -17.63 11.27 -3.70
N PRO A 328 -16.44 11.58 -4.26
CA PRO A 328 -15.79 12.86 -4.05
C PRO A 328 -16.71 14.04 -4.37
N SER A 329 -16.65 15.09 -3.52
CA SER A 329 -17.52 16.26 -3.64
C SER A 329 -17.43 16.89 -5.04
N GLY A 330 -18.59 17.25 -5.60
CA GLY A 330 -18.70 17.82 -6.95
C GLY A 330 -18.73 16.80 -8.10
N LEU A 331 -18.34 15.54 -7.89
CA LEU A 331 -18.38 14.52 -8.94
C LEU A 331 -19.72 13.79 -9.01
N ARG A 332 -20.50 13.72 -7.94
CA ARG A 332 -21.77 12.97 -7.92
C ARG A 332 -22.73 13.41 -9.01
N SER A 333 -22.96 14.72 -9.17
CA SER A 333 -23.84 15.27 -10.22
C SER A 333 -23.32 15.00 -11.63
N PHE A 334 -22.02 15.15 -11.86
CA PHE A 334 -21.37 14.86 -13.13
C PHE A 334 -21.50 13.37 -13.49
N LEU A 335 -21.19 12.47 -12.54
CA LEU A 335 -21.27 11.03 -12.75
C LEU A 335 -22.70 10.58 -13.02
N SER A 336 -23.69 11.14 -12.31
CA SER A 336 -25.11 10.88 -12.59
C SER A 336 -25.50 11.36 -13.99
N ALA A 337 -25.02 12.53 -14.43
CA ALA A 337 -25.30 13.08 -15.76
C ALA A 337 -24.77 12.20 -16.91
N ILE A 338 -23.66 11.50 -16.70
CA ILE A 338 -23.08 10.57 -17.67
C ILE A 338 -23.58 9.11 -17.50
N GLY A 339 -24.59 8.88 -16.63
CA GLY A 339 -25.23 7.56 -16.46
C GLY A 339 -24.42 6.57 -15.60
N ALA A 340 -23.49 7.05 -14.77
CA ALA A 340 -22.80 6.17 -13.83
C ALA A 340 -23.79 5.59 -12.78
N PRO A 341 -23.65 4.33 -12.35
CA PRO A 341 -24.59 3.67 -11.45
C PRO A 341 -24.43 4.15 -9.99
N MET A 342 -24.84 5.39 -9.72
CA MET A 342 -24.72 6.02 -8.39
C MET A 342 -25.53 5.33 -7.29
N ASN A 343 -26.52 4.52 -7.66
CA ASN A 343 -27.29 3.67 -6.75
C ASN A 343 -26.45 2.59 -6.05
N ARG A 344 -25.25 2.31 -6.55
CA ARG A 344 -24.30 1.38 -5.90
C ARG A 344 -23.54 2.01 -4.71
N ILE A 345 -23.59 3.34 -4.59
CA ILE A 345 -23.00 4.09 -3.47
C ILE A 345 -24.10 5.02 -2.94
N PRO A 346 -25.11 4.46 -2.26
CA PRO A 346 -26.26 5.24 -1.79
C PRO A 346 -25.90 6.20 -0.67
N SER A 347 -24.92 5.82 0.15
CA SER A 347 -24.47 6.59 1.32
C SER A 347 -22.96 6.84 1.25
N ASP A 348 -22.52 7.94 1.83
CA ASP A 348 -21.09 8.29 1.92
C ASP A 348 -20.58 8.01 3.34
N ALA A 349 -19.43 7.34 3.46
CA ALA A 349 -18.77 7.17 4.75
C ALA A 349 -18.32 8.52 5.32
N VAL A 350 -18.50 8.71 6.63
CA VAL A 350 -17.94 9.83 7.38
C VAL A 350 -16.49 9.50 7.74
N ALA A 351 -15.56 10.41 7.45
CA ALA A 351 -14.16 10.21 7.81
C ALA A 351 -13.93 10.44 9.30
N GLY A 352 -13.22 9.53 9.96
CA GLY A 352 -12.67 9.74 11.29
C GLY A 352 -11.62 10.87 11.31
N LYS A 353 -11.24 11.31 12.51
CA LYS A 353 -10.22 12.37 12.72
C LYS A 353 -9.14 11.95 13.70
N GLU A 354 -9.39 10.92 14.47
CA GLU A 354 -8.55 10.47 15.57
C GLU A 354 -7.28 9.76 15.09
N PRO A 355 -6.23 9.70 15.92
CA PRO A 355 -5.07 8.85 15.68
C PRO A 355 -5.49 7.40 15.44
N ALA A 356 -4.70 6.67 14.67
CA ALA A 356 -4.96 5.28 14.30
C ALA A 356 -4.68 4.31 15.46
N MET A 357 -5.43 4.41 16.56
CA MET A 357 -5.19 3.66 17.80
C MET A 357 -6.49 3.26 18.50
N ILE A 358 -6.48 2.05 19.10
CA ILE A 358 -7.45 1.57 20.07
C ILE A 358 -6.71 1.02 21.29
N GLN A 359 -7.43 0.90 22.41
CA GLN A 359 -6.91 0.31 23.65
C GLN A 359 -7.57 -1.05 23.92
N ILE A 360 -6.75 -2.08 24.16
CA ILE A 360 -7.15 -3.44 24.48
C ILE A 360 -6.60 -3.76 25.87
N GLY A 361 -7.45 -3.77 26.90
CA GLY A 361 -6.95 -3.85 28.28
C GLY A 361 -5.91 -2.78 28.57
N ALA A 362 -4.67 -3.17 28.87
CA ALA A 362 -3.54 -2.26 29.08
C ALA A 362 -2.73 -1.97 27.80
N THR A 363 -2.96 -2.70 26.70
CA THR A 363 -2.19 -2.62 25.45
C THR A 363 -2.76 -1.54 24.54
N ASN A 364 -1.89 -0.68 24.02
CA ASN A 364 -2.23 0.23 22.93
C ASN A 364 -1.98 -0.46 21.58
N ALA A 365 -3.01 -0.60 20.77
CA ALA A 365 -2.90 -1.17 19.43
C ALA A 365 -3.08 -0.11 18.35
N ALA A 366 -2.09 0.03 17.46
CA ALA A 366 -2.28 0.81 16.25
C ALA A 366 -3.27 0.07 15.33
N VAL A 367 -4.18 0.83 14.68
CA VAL A 367 -5.21 0.25 13.79
C VAL A 367 -5.20 0.97 12.46
N VAL A 368 -5.12 0.20 11.38
CA VAL A 368 -5.31 0.67 10.01
C VAL A 368 -6.39 -0.17 9.35
N ILE A 369 -7.56 0.41 9.10
CA ILE A 369 -8.68 -0.34 8.53
C ILE A 369 -8.47 -0.49 7.02
N SER A 370 -8.27 -1.74 6.56
CA SER A 370 -8.28 -2.14 5.15
C SER A 370 -7.40 -1.24 4.23
N TRP A 371 -8.01 -0.38 3.45
CA TRP A 371 -7.38 0.58 2.54
C TRP A 371 -6.30 1.45 3.20
N GLU A 372 -6.45 1.75 4.48
CA GLU A 372 -5.49 2.57 5.22
C GLU A 372 -4.10 1.96 5.30
N ALA A 373 -3.99 0.63 5.21
CA ALA A 373 -2.70 -0.07 5.20
C ALA A 373 -1.77 0.40 4.07
N PHE A 374 -2.34 0.84 2.93
CA PHE A 374 -1.54 1.36 1.82
C PHE A 374 -0.89 2.72 2.13
N PHE A 375 -1.35 3.44 3.16
CA PHE A 375 -0.84 4.75 3.56
C PHE A 375 0.09 4.63 4.77
N ALA A 376 1.39 4.71 4.54
CA ALA A 376 2.41 4.62 5.58
C ALA A 376 2.18 5.59 6.75
N GLY A 377 1.74 6.82 6.46
CA GLY A 377 1.45 7.82 7.47
C GLY A 377 0.33 7.42 8.45
N ARG A 378 -0.61 6.52 8.07
CA ARG A 378 -1.64 6.06 9.03
C ARG A 378 -1.08 5.08 10.05
N ALA A 379 -0.31 4.09 9.62
CA ALA A 379 0.38 3.18 10.54
C ALA A 379 1.33 3.96 11.47
N ASN A 380 2.07 4.94 10.94
CA ASN A 380 2.93 5.83 11.74
C ASN A 380 2.14 6.63 12.79
N SER A 381 0.96 7.16 12.44
CA SER A 381 0.10 7.88 13.40
C SER A 381 -0.29 7.00 14.59
N GLY A 382 -0.61 5.73 14.36
CA GLY A 382 -0.92 4.79 15.44
C GLY A 382 0.28 4.51 16.34
N VAL A 383 1.46 4.29 15.76
CA VAL A 383 2.69 4.05 16.54
C VAL A 383 3.16 5.31 17.27
N GLU A 384 3.01 6.49 16.68
CA GLU A 384 3.28 7.77 17.33
C GLU A 384 2.39 8.01 18.55
N SER A 385 1.17 7.49 18.53
CA SER A 385 0.23 7.51 19.65
C SER A 385 0.47 6.40 20.68
N GLY A 386 1.54 5.63 20.54
CA GLY A 386 1.96 4.61 21.51
C GLY A 386 1.58 3.17 21.13
N GLY A 387 1.09 2.92 19.90
CA GLY A 387 0.74 1.57 19.46
C GLY A 387 1.91 0.58 19.55
N GLU A 388 1.69 -0.55 20.23
CA GLU A 388 2.68 -1.59 20.51
C GLU A 388 2.58 -2.78 19.55
N VAL A 389 1.44 -2.92 18.89
CA VAL A 389 1.10 -3.88 17.84
C VAL A 389 0.32 -3.14 16.75
N LEU A 390 0.33 -3.62 15.51
CA LEU A 390 -0.44 -3.04 14.41
C LEU A 390 -1.54 -4.02 13.97
N LEU A 391 -2.79 -3.59 13.99
CA LEU A 391 -3.95 -4.33 13.52
C LEU A 391 -4.40 -3.81 12.16
N ASN A 392 -4.65 -4.71 11.21
CA ASN A 392 -5.27 -4.40 9.93
C ASN A 392 -6.53 -5.25 9.72
N PRO A 393 -7.66 -4.89 10.34
CA PRO A 393 -8.95 -5.46 9.98
C PRO A 393 -9.31 -5.05 8.56
N THR A 394 -9.72 -6.02 7.71
CA THR A 394 -9.96 -5.77 6.29
C THR A 394 -11.13 -6.58 5.75
N ASN A 395 -11.89 -5.99 4.83
CA ASN A 395 -12.91 -6.67 4.08
C ASN A 395 -12.41 -7.00 2.66
N GLY A 396 -11.88 -8.22 2.49
CA GLY A 396 -11.40 -8.71 1.18
C GLY A 396 -12.51 -9.29 0.30
N SER A 397 -13.76 -9.38 0.76
CA SER A 397 -14.83 -10.09 0.07
C SER A 397 -15.27 -9.42 -1.24
N SER A 398 -15.17 -8.10 -1.35
CA SER A 398 -15.57 -7.35 -2.54
C SER A 398 -14.67 -7.54 -3.75
N TYR A 399 -13.49 -8.14 -3.58
CA TYR A 399 -12.49 -8.25 -4.63
C TYR A 399 -12.43 -9.67 -5.18
N THR A 400 -12.46 -9.77 -6.53
CA THR A 400 -12.30 -11.06 -7.22
C THR A 400 -10.81 -11.34 -7.47
N GLY A 401 -10.39 -12.57 -7.19
CA GLY A 401 -9.01 -13.00 -7.38
C GLY A 401 -8.06 -12.54 -6.28
N THR A 402 -6.75 -12.64 -6.54
CA THR A 402 -5.71 -12.53 -5.51
C THR A 402 -4.86 -11.26 -5.60
N VAL A 403 -4.94 -10.49 -6.71
CA VAL A 403 -3.99 -9.38 -6.98
C VAL A 403 -4.01 -8.33 -5.88
N LEU A 404 -5.18 -7.78 -5.52
CA LEU A 404 -5.25 -6.77 -4.46
C LEU A 404 -4.90 -7.35 -3.09
N GLN A 405 -5.43 -8.52 -2.78
CA GLN A 405 -5.24 -9.16 -1.47
C GLN A 405 -3.79 -9.53 -1.21
N THR A 406 -3.06 -10.02 -2.23
CA THR A 406 -1.62 -10.28 -2.12
C THR A 406 -0.80 -9.00 -2.03
N GLN A 407 -1.21 -7.92 -2.72
CA GLN A 407 -0.57 -6.61 -2.57
C GLN A 407 -0.83 -6.01 -1.18
N GLN A 408 -2.01 -6.21 -0.61
CA GLN A 408 -2.30 -5.77 0.76
C GLN A 408 -1.46 -6.51 1.78
N LEU A 409 -1.33 -7.83 1.64
CA LEU A 409 -0.45 -8.63 2.49
C LEU A 409 1.01 -8.18 2.40
N ALA A 410 1.51 -7.96 1.18
CA ALA A 410 2.85 -7.40 0.94
C ALA A 410 3.00 -5.98 1.54
N THR A 411 1.95 -5.17 1.48
CA THR A 411 1.94 -3.85 2.09
C THR A 411 2.02 -3.94 3.61
N ASN A 412 1.31 -4.86 4.24
CA ASN A 412 1.39 -5.08 5.68
C ASN A 412 2.79 -5.58 6.11
N SER A 413 3.48 -6.36 5.27
CA SER A 413 4.90 -6.70 5.49
C SER A 413 5.79 -5.45 5.48
N LEU A 414 5.50 -4.46 4.63
CA LEU A 414 6.19 -3.17 4.64
C LEU A 414 5.81 -2.34 5.88
N ARG A 415 4.53 -2.29 6.26
CA ARG A 415 4.07 -1.58 7.48
C ARG A 415 4.74 -2.14 8.74
N ALA A 416 4.85 -3.47 8.84
CA ALA A 416 5.55 -4.11 9.94
C ALA A 416 7.01 -3.64 10.05
N ARG A 417 7.75 -3.61 8.93
CA ARG A 417 9.15 -3.11 8.88
C ARG A 417 9.23 -1.61 9.18
N GLU A 418 8.34 -0.81 8.58
CA GLU A 418 8.32 0.66 8.77
C GLU A 418 8.09 1.07 10.21
N THR A 419 7.25 0.34 10.92
CA THR A 419 6.88 0.65 12.30
C THR A 419 7.66 -0.14 13.33
N GLY A 420 8.29 -1.25 12.92
CA GLY A 420 8.92 -2.20 13.82
C GLY A 420 7.92 -2.90 14.73
N ARG A 421 6.72 -3.18 14.21
CA ARG A 421 5.61 -3.80 14.95
C ARG A 421 5.20 -5.11 14.33
N TRP A 422 4.83 -6.08 15.17
CA TRP A 422 4.02 -7.18 14.72
C TRP A 422 2.73 -6.62 14.09
N THR A 423 2.35 -7.18 12.96
CA THR A 423 1.16 -6.72 12.21
C THR A 423 0.21 -7.89 12.04
N LEU A 424 -1.03 -7.69 12.48
CA LEU A 424 -2.09 -8.69 12.45
C LEU A 424 -3.14 -8.28 11.42
N GLN A 425 -3.22 -9.00 10.31
CA GLN A 425 -4.27 -8.83 9.32
C GLN A 425 -5.43 -9.77 9.62
N ALA A 426 -6.62 -9.24 9.85
CA ALA A 426 -7.86 -10.00 9.97
C ALA A 426 -8.73 -9.75 8.74
N ALA A 427 -9.05 -10.78 7.97
CA ALA A 427 -9.85 -10.70 6.76
C ALA A 427 -11.18 -11.43 6.90
N THR A 428 -12.26 -10.89 6.34
CA THR A 428 -13.58 -11.54 6.30
C THR A 428 -13.50 -12.85 5.49
N THR A 429 -12.99 -12.75 4.31
CA THR A 429 -12.51 -13.81 3.42
C THR A 429 -11.34 -13.20 2.63
N GLY A 430 -10.22 -13.85 2.60
CA GLY A 430 -8.98 -13.29 2.09
C GLY A 430 -7.81 -13.95 2.79
N PHE A 431 -6.73 -13.21 3.01
CA PHE A 431 -5.60 -13.68 3.78
C PHE A 431 -5.63 -13.04 5.17
N SER A 432 -6.09 -13.75 6.20
CA SER A 432 -5.71 -13.39 7.57
C SER A 432 -4.29 -13.81 7.81
N ALA A 433 -3.48 -12.99 8.47
CA ALA A 433 -2.06 -13.26 8.61
C ALA A 433 -1.45 -12.61 9.85
N VAL A 434 -0.37 -13.22 10.34
CA VAL A 434 0.52 -12.71 11.37
C VAL A 434 1.86 -12.39 10.72
N ILE A 435 2.35 -11.19 10.93
CA ILE A 435 3.55 -10.67 10.24
C ILE A 435 4.51 -10.11 11.29
N SER A 436 5.74 -10.61 11.28
CA SER A 436 6.79 -10.17 12.22
C SER A 436 7.24 -8.73 11.94
N PRO A 437 7.91 -8.05 12.88
CA PRO A 437 8.50 -6.73 12.66
C PRO A 437 9.52 -6.67 11.51
N HIS A 438 10.05 -7.82 11.09
CA HIS A 438 10.92 -7.98 9.92
C HIS A 438 10.14 -8.25 8.63
N GLY A 439 8.79 -8.16 8.66
CA GLY A 439 7.91 -8.34 7.51
C GLY A 439 7.78 -9.79 7.05
N GLU A 440 8.15 -10.75 7.86
CA GLU A 440 7.97 -12.19 7.58
C GLU A 440 6.55 -12.61 7.97
N ILE A 441 5.88 -13.32 7.07
CA ILE A 441 4.56 -13.90 7.35
C ILE A 441 4.79 -15.21 8.10
N THR A 442 4.51 -15.21 9.40
CA THR A 442 4.69 -16.40 10.25
C THR A 442 3.51 -17.36 10.15
N ASP A 443 2.30 -16.82 10.07
CA ASP A 443 1.07 -17.59 9.99
C ASP A 443 0.10 -16.95 9.00
N ARG A 444 -0.67 -17.75 8.29
CA ARG A 444 -1.63 -17.27 7.30
C ARG A 444 -2.76 -18.25 7.07
N LEU A 445 -4.00 -17.73 6.98
CA LEU A 445 -5.16 -18.43 6.42
C LEU A 445 -5.27 -18.15 4.91
N ASN A 446 -5.94 -19.05 4.21
CA ASN A 446 -6.21 -18.88 2.79
C ASN A 446 -7.59 -18.25 2.56
N ILE A 447 -7.78 -17.79 1.33
CA ILE A 447 -9.06 -17.25 0.87
C ILE A 447 -10.14 -18.34 1.05
N GLY A 448 -11.27 -17.97 1.65
CA GLY A 448 -12.40 -18.86 1.89
C GLY A 448 -12.30 -19.72 3.14
N ASP A 449 -11.14 -19.78 3.79
CA ASP A 449 -11.03 -20.50 5.07
C ASP A 449 -11.96 -19.89 6.12
N ALA A 450 -12.68 -20.75 6.85
CA ALA A 450 -13.47 -20.38 8.02
C ALA A 450 -12.76 -20.95 9.26
N LYS A 451 -11.83 -20.16 9.83
CA LYS A 451 -10.91 -20.60 10.88
C LYS A 451 -10.44 -19.46 11.76
N THR A 452 -9.80 -19.79 12.87
CA THR A 452 -9.08 -18.86 13.75
C THR A 452 -7.58 -19.08 13.68
N LEU A 453 -6.79 -18.00 13.86
CA LEU A 453 -5.39 -18.03 14.24
C LEU A 453 -5.29 -17.56 15.67
N ILE A 454 -4.77 -18.38 16.60
CA ILE A 454 -4.46 -17.99 17.97
C ILE A 454 -2.96 -17.82 18.06
N VAL A 455 -2.52 -16.62 18.45
CA VAL A 455 -1.11 -16.26 18.46
C VAL A 455 -0.74 -15.44 19.69
N ASP A 456 0.48 -15.67 20.19
CA ASP A 456 1.13 -14.85 21.22
C ASP A 456 2.04 -13.84 20.52
N VAL A 457 1.67 -12.58 20.58
CA VAL A 457 2.34 -11.50 19.84
C VAL A 457 3.17 -10.66 20.80
N PRO A 458 4.52 -10.68 20.69
CA PRO A 458 5.37 -9.79 21.49
C PRO A 458 5.06 -8.32 21.19
N LEU A 459 4.82 -7.54 22.24
CA LEU A 459 4.60 -6.10 22.13
C LEU A 459 5.92 -5.35 21.95
N HIS A 460 5.94 -4.31 21.11
CA HIS A 460 7.13 -3.53 20.80
C HIS A 460 6.95 -2.07 21.13
N THR A 461 8.04 -1.42 21.59
CA THR A 461 8.07 0.03 21.84
C THR A 461 9.25 0.70 21.13
N GLY A 462 9.22 2.02 21.04
CA GLY A 462 10.19 2.80 20.29
C GLY A 462 9.72 3.09 18.85
N ARG A 463 10.54 3.80 18.08
CA ARG A 463 10.21 4.24 16.72
C ARG A 463 11.38 3.98 15.77
N THR A 464 11.08 3.62 14.53
CA THR A 464 12.06 3.56 13.43
C THR A 464 12.45 4.97 13.00
N ILE A 465 13.53 5.09 12.21
CA ILE A 465 13.92 6.41 11.66
C ILE A 465 12.76 6.96 10.82
N TYR A 466 12.17 6.15 9.92
CA TYR A 466 11.06 6.60 9.10
C TYR A 466 9.85 7.04 9.94
N SER A 467 9.49 6.30 10.98
CA SER A 467 8.36 6.69 11.82
C SER A 467 8.61 8.01 12.58
N LEU A 468 9.85 8.41 12.76
CA LEU A 468 10.23 9.70 13.36
C LEU A 468 10.17 10.86 12.36
N ILE A 469 10.66 10.65 11.13
CA ILE A 469 10.85 11.75 10.16
C ILE A 469 9.78 11.83 9.07
N GLY A 470 9.07 10.71 8.77
CA GLY A 470 8.10 10.61 7.68
C GLY A 470 8.71 10.82 6.28
N ASP A 471 7.85 11.10 5.31
CA ASP A 471 8.22 11.27 3.90
C ASP A 471 8.86 12.63 3.58
N ALA A 472 8.54 13.67 4.35
CA ALA A 472 8.88 15.06 4.00
C ALA A 472 10.39 15.32 3.80
N PRO A 473 11.32 14.84 4.65
CA PRO A 473 12.75 15.05 4.45
C PRO A 473 13.26 14.39 3.17
N ILE A 474 12.75 13.21 2.82
CA ILE A 474 13.15 12.50 1.60
C ILE A 474 12.67 13.25 0.36
N ILE A 475 11.41 13.69 0.35
CA ILE A 475 10.85 14.51 -0.74
C ILE A 475 11.65 15.79 -0.92
N PHE A 476 11.96 16.48 0.19
CA PHE A 476 12.76 17.70 0.16
C PHE A 476 14.15 17.45 -0.42
N ALA A 477 14.84 16.40 0.01
CA ALA A 477 16.16 16.03 -0.52
C ALA A 477 16.12 15.76 -2.03
N LEU A 478 15.11 15.03 -2.51
CA LEU A 478 14.92 14.76 -3.95
C LEU A 478 14.74 16.07 -4.74
N LEU A 479 13.93 17.00 -4.23
CA LEU A 479 13.70 18.32 -4.87
C LEU A 479 14.97 19.15 -4.89
N VAL A 480 15.74 19.22 -3.79
CA VAL A 480 17.01 19.95 -3.70
C VAL A 480 18.03 19.41 -4.71
N VAL A 481 18.19 18.08 -4.77
CA VAL A 481 19.13 17.47 -5.71
C VAL A 481 18.71 17.74 -7.15
N LEU A 482 17.43 17.62 -7.47
CA LEU A 482 16.91 17.89 -8.82
C LEU A 482 17.15 19.34 -9.24
N THR A 483 16.89 20.31 -8.36
CA THR A 483 17.10 21.74 -8.64
C THR A 483 18.60 22.07 -8.79
N ALA A 484 19.47 21.46 -7.98
CA ALA A 484 20.92 21.61 -8.12
C ALA A 484 21.45 21.11 -9.46
N ILE A 485 20.95 19.96 -9.93
CA ILE A 485 21.28 19.42 -11.28
C ILE A 485 20.86 20.41 -12.35
N GLN A 486 19.64 20.97 -12.26
CA GLN A 486 19.15 21.96 -13.23
C GLN A 486 20.03 23.21 -13.27
N ALA A 487 20.38 23.75 -12.11
CA ALA A 487 21.22 24.94 -12.02
C ALA A 487 22.59 24.71 -12.66
N LYS A 488 23.21 23.52 -12.41
CA LYS A 488 24.48 23.13 -13.04
C LYS A 488 24.35 22.99 -14.57
N HIS A 489 23.25 22.40 -15.03
CA HIS A 489 22.99 22.20 -16.46
C HIS A 489 22.82 23.55 -17.19
N LYS A 490 22.05 24.49 -16.62
CA LYS A 490 21.87 25.84 -17.18
C LYS A 490 23.19 26.62 -17.25
N ARG A 491 24.01 26.58 -16.18
CA ARG A 491 25.32 27.25 -16.14
C ARG A 491 26.28 26.66 -17.18
N GLY A 492 26.26 25.34 -17.41
CA GLY A 492 27.05 24.69 -18.44
C GLY A 492 26.67 25.16 -19.85
N ARG A 493 25.37 25.28 -20.14
CA ARG A 493 24.87 25.77 -21.45
C ARG A 493 25.21 27.25 -21.67
N ALA A 494 25.09 28.10 -20.64
CA ALA A 494 25.45 29.52 -20.73
C ALA A 494 26.95 29.74 -21.03
N ARG A 495 27.83 28.83 -20.53
CA ARG A 495 29.28 28.90 -20.79
C ARG A 495 29.69 28.39 -22.19
N THR A 496 28.87 27.53 -22.81
CA THR A 496 29.15 26.95 -24.13
C THR A 496 28.45 27.66 -25.28
N GLY A 497 27.70 28.74 -25.02
CA GLY A 497 27.00 29.54 -26.04
C GLY A 497 25.89 28.80 -26.80
N LYS A 498 25.40 27.70 -26.25
CA LYS A 498 24.31 26.86 -26.83
C LYS A 498 23.06 26.91 -25.99
#